data_90b197c07fc68b180b31a93fa425105a
#
_entry.id   90b197c07fc68b180b31a93fa425105a
#
_cell.length_a   1.000
_cell.length_b   1.000
_cell.length_c   1.000
_cell.angle_alpha   90.00
_cell.angle_beta   90.00
_cell.angle_gamma   90.00
#
_symmetry.space_group_name_H-M   'P 1'
#
loop_
_entity.id
_entity.type
_entity.pdbx_description
1 polymer ?
#
loop_
_entity_poly.entity_id
_entity_poly.type
_entity_poly.pdbx_seq_one_letter_code
_entity_poly.pdbx_strand_id
1 'polypeptide(L)'
;DDMVNRSVPFYGEIQRMIAELAADRAKTGGQVYDLGCSTGTTMIGMNTMVSNDIKFVGIDDSSEMLKKCGSKLKEAGFTREYELVCADICSSVEIANADVVVLCLTLQFVRPMYRAQLLQRIFDGMNPGGALILVEKILAEDTHFNRDFITYYYNYKRRNNYSELEISQKREALENVLIPYKLSENTGILKSAGFAH
;
A
#
# COMPACT_ATOMS: atom_id res chain seq x y z
N ASP A 1 -8.93 -1.12 -10.65
CA ASP A 1 -8.89 0.34 -10.38
C ASP A 1 -10.27 0.94 -10.11
N ASP A 2 -11.30 0.66 -10.91
CA ASP A 2 -12.66 1.16 -10.69
C ASP A 2 -13.16 0.84 -9.28
N MET A 3 -12.96 -0.38 -8.83
CA MET A 3 -13.39 -0.86 -7.54
C MET A 3 -12.78 -0.08 -6.36
N VAL A 4 -11.49 0.24 -6.43
CA VAL A 4 -10.79 0.98 -5.37
C VAL A 4 -11.27 2.43 -5.32
N ASN A 5 -11.39 3.07 -6.47
CA ASN A 5 -11.91 4.45 -6.60
C ASN A 5 -13.32 4.61 -6.02
N ARG A 6 -14.17 3.58 -6.17
CA ARG A 6 -15.54 3.58 -5.64
C ARG A 6 -15.64 3.23 -4.15
N SER A 7 -14.61 2.59 -3.58
CA SER A 7 -14.65 2.07 -2.20
C SER A 7 -13.69 2.74 -1.23
N VAL A 8 -12.64 3.41 -1.71
CA VAL A 8 -11.68 4.12 -0.86
C VAL A 8 -11.90 5.64 -1.00
N PRO A 9 -12.32 6.31 0.09
CA PRO A 9 -12.47 7.76 0.06
C PRO A 9 -11.16 8.46 -0.30
N PHE A 10 -11.24 9.48 -1.16
CA PHE A 10 -10.11 10.31 -1.55
C PHE A 10 -8.91 9.54 -2.14
N TYR A 11 -9.16 8.39 -2.79
CA TYR A 11 -8.08 7.54 -3.29
C TYR A 11 -7.09 8.29 -4.19
N GLY A 12 -7.57 9.19 -5.06
CA GLY A 12 -6.71 10.02 -5.90
C GLY A 12 -5.78 10.93 -5.08
N GLU A 13 -6.30 11.56 -4.02
CA GLU A 13 -5.48 12.37 -3.10
C GLU A 13 -4.48 11.53 -2.31
N ILE A 14 -4.87 10.33 -1.89
CA ILE A 14 -3.94 9.39 -1.25
C ILE A 14 -2.77 9.07 -2.17
N GLN A 15 -3.04 8.78 -3.45
CA GLN A 15 -1.99 8.50 -4.45
C GLN A 15 -1.08 9.72 -4.68
N ARG A 16 -1.65 10.93 -4.72
CA ARG A 16 -0.88 12.18 -4.83
C ARG A 16 0.04 12.38 -3.62
N MET A 17 -0.49 12.22 -2.39
CA MET A 17 0.29 12.34 -1.16
C MET A 17 1.43 11.32 -1.09
N ILE A 18 1.18 10.06 -1.50
CA ILE A 18 2.23 9.03 -1.60
C ILE A 18 3.34 9.50 -2.54
N ALA A 19 2.97 10.03 -3.71
CA ALA A 19 3.93 10.48 -4.72
C ALA A 19 4.77 11.68 -4.23
N GLU A 20 4.17 12.63 -3.54
CA GLU A 20 4.87 13.79 -2.94
C GLU A 20 5.86 13.33 -1.85
N LEU A 21 5.40 12.49 -0.91
CA LEU A 21 6.27 11.96 0.14
C LEU A 21 7.42 11.12 -0.41
N ALA A 22 7.15 10.32 -1.45
CA ALA A 22 8.17 9.53 -2.12
C ALA A 22 9.20 10.44 -2.80
N ALA A 23 8.77 11.50 -3.48
CA ALA A 23 9.66 12.46 -4.13
C ALA A 23 10.58 13.19 -3.13
N ASP A 24 10.08 13.51 -1.95
CA ASP A 24 10.85 14.17 -0.89
C ASP A 24 11.93 13.26 -0.29
N ARG A 25 11.78 11.95 -0.38
CA ARG A 25 12.64 10.99 0.31
C ARG A 25 13.53 10.16 -0.62
N ALA A 26 13.10 9.93 -1.87
CA ALA A 26 13.89 9.18 -2.84
C ALA A 26 15.14 9.97 -3.26
N LYS A 27 16.30 9.32 -3.19
CA LYS A 27 17.60 9.91 -3.52
C LYS A 27 18.21 9.21 -4.72
N THR A 28 19.01 9.92 -5.49
CA THR A 28 19.76 9.37 -6.62
C THR A 28 20.52 8.10 -6.22
N GLY A 29 20.31 7.02 -6.97
CA GLY A 29 20.93 5.72 -6.75
C GLY A 29 20.24 4.84 -5.71
N GLY A 30 19.17 5.32 -5.07
CA GLY A 30 18.32 4.51 -4.20
C GLY A 30 17.19 3.80 -4.94
N GLN A 31 16.35 3.11 -4.21
CA GLN A 31 15.22 2.36 -4.75
C GLN A 31 13.90 2.73 -4.08
N VAL A 32 12.82 2.66 -4.85
CA VAL A 32 11.44 2.78 -4.36
C VAL A 32 10.74 1.43 -4.50
N TYR A 33 10.27 0.90 -3.40
CA TYR A 33 9.52 -0.35 -3.34
C TYR A 33 8.02 -0.08 -3.21
N ASP A 34 7.20 -0.78 -4.00
CA ASP A 34 5.75 -0.85 -3.86
C ASP A 34 5.37 -2.29 -3.51
N LEU A 35 5.09 -2.54 -2.24
CA LEU A 35 4.79 -3.87 -1.70
C LEU A 35 3.28 -4.12 -1.75
N GLY A 36 2.85 -5.09 -2.54
CA GLY A 36 1.47 -5.30 -2.95
C GLY A 36 1.09 -4.34 -4.08
N CYS A 37 1.96 -4.22 -5.08
CA CYS A 37 1.81 -3.23 -6.16
C CYS A 37 0.60 -3.45 -7.07
N SER A 38 -0.03 -4.63 -7.05
CA SER A 38 -1.22 -4.96 -7.82
C SER A 38 -1.07 -4.58 -9.30
N THR A 39 -1.86 -3.66 -9.82
CA THR A 39 -1.81 -3.17 -11.21
C THR A 39 -0.90 -1.96 -11.40
N GLY A 40 -0.09 -1.58 -10.42
CA GLY A 40 0.93 -0.54 -10.53
C GLY A 40 0.43 0.91 -10.46
N THR A 41 -0.77 1.14 -9.95
CA THR A 41 -1.34 2.49 -9.84
C THR A 41 -0.45 3.43 -9.02
N THR A 42 0.08 2.96 -7.91
CA THR A 42 0.97 3.72 -7.02
C THR A 42 2.30 4.03 -7.71
N MET A 43 2.89 3.04 -8.40
CA MET A 43 4.11 3.25 -9.18
C MET A 43 3.92 4.33 -10.26
N ILE A 44 2.80 4.28 -11.00
CA ILE A 44 2.46 5.29 -12.02
C ILE A 44 2.27 6.67 -11.38
N GLY A 45 1.59 6.75 -10.25
CA GLY A 45 1.41 8.01 -9.51
C GLY A 45 2.74 8.65 -9.12
N MET A 46 3.69 7.87 -8.64
CA MET A 46 5.02 8.34 -8.28
C MET A 46 5.91 8.72 -9.49
N ASN A 47 5.62 8.15 -10.66
CA ASN A 47 6.44 8.34 -11.87
C ASN A 47 6.65 9.79 -12.27
N THR A 48 5.69 10.66 -12.02
CA THR A 48 5.74 12.07 -12.43
C THR A 48 6.49 12.97 -11.44
N MET A 49 6.71 12.51 -10.21
CA MET A 49 7.26 13.34 -9.12
C MET A 49 8.64 12.88 -8.65
N VAL A 50 8.89 11.58 -8.67
CA VAL A 50 10.19 11.02 -8.26
C VAL A 50 11.25 11.24 -9.36
N SER A 51 12.52 11.45 -9.01
CA SER A 51 13.64 11.64 -9.95
C SER A 51 13.83 10.45 -10.92
N ASN A 52 14.33 10.70 -12.13
CA ASN A 52 14.42 9.70 -13.21
C ASN A 52 15.45 8.57 -12.97
N ASP A 53 16.41 8.79 -12.11
CA ASP A 53 17.51 7.87 -11.78
C ASP A 53 17.19 6.95 -10.57
N ILE A 54 15.94 6.88 -10.18
CA ILE A 54 15.45 5.98 -9.14
C ILE A 54 14.89 4.72 -9.79
N LYS A 55 15.34 3.55 -9.32
CA LYS A 55 14.76 2.25 -9.69
C LYS A 55 13.50 1.98 -8.87
N PHE A 56 12.47 1.46 -9.54
CA PHE A 56 11.25 1.00 -8.88
C PHE A 56 11.22 -0.52 -8.77
N VAL A 57 10.78 -1.05 -7.65
CA VAL A 57 10.56 -2.48 -7.42
C VAL A 57 9.12 -2.70 -6.99
N GLY A 58 8.31 -3.29 -7.85
CA GLY A 58 6.93 -3.68 -7.55
C GLY A 58 6.87 -5.16 -7.17
N ILE A 59 6.28 -5.48 -6.03
CA ILE A 59 6.14 -6.86 -5.54
C ILE A 59 4.68 -7.18 -5.32
N ASP A 60 4.23 -8.32 -5.87
CA ASP A 60 2.87 -8.83 -5.67
C ASP A 60 2.90 -10.36 -5.79
N ASP A 61 2.06 -11.06 -5.06
CA ASP A 61 1.97 -12.53 -5.12
C ASP A 61 1.16 -13.04 -6.32
N SER A 62 0.39 -12.15 -6.98
CA SER A 62 -0.43 -12.45 -8.14
C SER A 62 0.31 -12.18 -9.46
N SER A 63 0.74 -13.24 -10.13
CA SER A 63 1.34 -13.13 -11.47
C SER A 63 0.39 -12.49 -12.50
N GLU A 64 -0.93 -12.61 -12.31
CA GLU A 64 -1.93 -11.97 -13.16
C GLU A 64 -1.94 -10.45 -12.96
N MET A 65 -1.87 -9.99 -11.70
CA MET A 65 -1.79 -8.56 -11.41
C MET A 65 -0.49 -7.95 -11.93
N LEU A 66 0.63 -8.65 -11.79
CA LEU A 66 1.91 -8.19 -12.33
C LEU A 66 1.92 -8.10 -13.87
N LYS A 67 1.26 -9.01 -14.59
CA LYS A 67 1.08 -8.88 -16.04
C LYS A 67 0.30 -7.62 -16.40
N LYS A 68 -0.81 -7.36 -15.70
CA LYS A 68 -1.59 -6.13 -15.87
C LYS A 68 -0.77 -4.89 -15.50
N CYS A 69 0.02 -4.96 -14.42
CA CYS A 69 0.94 -3.91 -14.01
C CYS A 69 1.92 -3.57 -15.14
N GLY A 70 2.64 -4.55 -15.66
CA GLY A 70 3.61 -4.34 -16.75
C GLY A 70 2.98 -3.73 -18.02
N SER A 71 1.75 -4.14 -18.38
CA SER A 71 1.02 -3.55 -19.50
C SER A 71 0.66 -2.09 -19.22
N LYS A 72 0.11 -1.82 -18.04
CA LYS A 72 -0.33 -0.49 -17.63
C LYS A 72 0.84 0.50 -17.45
N LEU A 73 2.00 0.04 -16.95
CA LEU A 73 3.22 0.84 -16.89
C LEU A 73 3.67 1.27 -18.30
N LYS A 74 3.66 0.35 -19.29
CA LYS A 74 3.99 0.67 -20.67
C LYS A 74 3.01 1.66 -21.29
N GLU A 75 1.72 1.45 -21.12
CA GLU A 75 0.66 2.36 -21.60
C GLU A 75 0.77 3.76 -21.00
N ALA A 76 1.17 3.84 -19.72
CA ALA A 76 1.40 5.11 -19.02
C ALA A 76 2.73 5.80 -19.39
N GLY A 77 3.53 5.22 -20.28
CA GLY A 77 4.84 5.78 -20.66
C GLY A 77 5.87 5.73 -19.54
N PHE A 78 5.84 4.69 -18.73
CA PHE A 78 6.82 4.50 -17.65
C PHE A 78 8.18 4.11 -18.24
N THR A 79 9.13 5.03 -18.30
CA THR A 79 10.42 4.86 -19.01
C THR A 79 11.60 4.58 -18.07
N ARG A 80 11.41 4.71 -16.76
CA ARG A 80 12.50 4.47 -15.80
C ARG A 80 12.72 2.99 -15.54
N GLU A 81 13.87 2.67 -14.94
CA GLU A 81 14.19 1.31 -14.54
C GLU A 81 13.15 0.80 -13.52
N TYR A 82 12.60 -0.38 -13.78
CA TYR A 82 11.72 -1.05 -12.84
C TYR A 82 11.87 -2.56 -12.90
N GLU A 83 11.53 -3.20 -11.81
CA GLU A 83 11.46 -4.64 -11.66
C GLU A 83 10.11 -5.04 -11.08
N LEU A 84 9.49 -6.10 -11.61
CA LEU A 84 8.26 -6.68 -11.07
C LEU A 84 8.56 -8.09 -10.58
N VAL A 85 8.40 -8.29 -9.27
CA VAL A 85 8.74 -9.54 -8.58
C VAL A 85 7.46 -10.24 -8.13
N CYS A 86 7.26 -11.47 -8.62
CA CYS A 86 6.14 -12.31 -8.19
C CYS A 86 6.54 -13.07 -6.92
N ALA A 87 6.15 -12.55 -5.76
CA ALA A 87 6.49 -13.16 -4.47
C ALA A 87 5.52 -12.72 -3.37
N ASP A 88 5.33 -13.59 -2.38
CA ASP A 88 4.68 -13.22 -1.13
C ASP A 88 5.62 -12.31 -0.32
N ILE A 89 5.15 -11.10 0.01
CA ILE A 89 5.91 -10.13 0.80
C ILE A 89 6.24 -10.62 2.22
N CYS A 90 5.51 -11.62 2.73
CA CYS A 90 5.81 -12.27 4.00
C CYS A 90 6.96 -13.26 3.91
N SER A 91 7.32 -13.71 2.70
CA SER A 91 8.44 -14.61 2.46
C SER A 91 9.80 -13.90 2.55
N SER A 92 10.87 -14.57 2.15
CA SER A 92 12.24 -14.03 2.16
C SER A 92 12.56 -13.06 1.01
N VAL A 93 11.61 -12.17 0.67
CA VAL A 93 11.89 -11.10 -0.30
C VAL A 93 12.95 -10.18 0.30
N GLU A 94 14.04 -9.98 -0.42
CA GLU A 94 15.10 -9.06 -0.02
C GLU A 94 14.67 -7.63 -0.32
N ILE A 95 14.76 -6.77 0.68
CA ILE A 95 14.61 -5.32 0.55
C ILE A 95 15.98 -4.74 0.85
N ALA A 96 16.54 -4.01 -0.10
CA ALA A 96 17.87 -3.43 0.04
C ALA A 96 17.93 -2.07 -0.66
N ASN A 97 18.79 -1.18 -0.17
CA ASN A 97 19.00 0.15 -0.73
C ASN A 97 17.67 0.94 -0.92
N ALA A 98 16.71 0.74 0.00
CA ALA A 98 15.39 1.32 -0.11
C ALA A 98 15.37 2.74 0.49
N ASP A 99 15.13 3.74 -0.35
CA ASP A 99 14.85 5.10 0.11
C ASP A 99 13.39 5.27 0.50
N VAL A 100 12.50 4.60 -0.23
CA VAL A 100 11.07 4.62 0.04
C VAL A 100 10.51 3.22 -0.10
N VAL A 101 9.69 2.83 0.87
CA VAL A 101 8.85 1.63 0.79
C VAL A 101 7.41 2.05 0.96
N VAL A 102 6.54 1.62 0.05
CA VAL A 102 5.10 1.89 0.11
C VAL A 102 4.34 0.60 0.41
N LEU A 103 3.44 0.66 1.38
CA LEU A 103 2.40 -0.32 1.67
C LEU A 103 1.05 0.39 1.55
N CYS A 104 0.46 0.39 0.35
CA CYS A 104 -0.81 1.06 0.10
C CYS A 104 -1.97 0.07 0.16
N LEU A 105 -2.68 0.04 1.29
CA LEU A 105 -3.79 -0.88 1.57
C LEU A 105 -3.38 -2.37 1.52
N THR A 106 -2.13 -2.66 1.89
CA THR A 106 -1.51 -3.98 1.76
C THR A 106 -1.31 -4.66 3.10
N LEU A 107 -0.77 -3.98 4.12
CA LEU A 107 -0.45 -4.58 5.42
C LEU A 107 -1.68 -5.18 6.11
N GLN A 108 -2.86 -4.62 5.88
CA GLN A 108 -4.12 -5.14 6.40
C GLN A 108 -4.46 -6.57 5.93
N PHE A 109 -3.88 -7.04 4.83
CA PHE A 109 -4.01 -8.40 4.31
C PHE A 109 -2.95 -9.36 4.83
N VAL A 110 -1.86 -8.83 5.39
CA VAL A 110 -0.84 -9.62 6.06
C VAL A 110 -1.37 -10.16 7.40
N ARG A 111 -1.23 -11.45 7.64
CA ARG A 111 -1.62 -12.04 8.93
C ARG A 111 -0.89 -11.35 10.08
N PRO A 112 -1.57 -11.03 11.20
CA PRO A 112 -0.99 -10.30 12.33
C PRO A 112 0.35 -10.82 12.81
N MET A 113 0.53 -12.14 12.85
CA MET A 113 1.75 -12.80 13.31
C MET A 113 2.98 -12.53 12.43
N TYR A 114 2.81 -12.12 11.17
CA TYR A 114 3.92 -11.84 10.24
C TYR A 114 4.24 -10.35 10.10
N ARG A 115 3.35 -9.45 10.57
CA ARG A 115 3.51 -7.99 10.36
C ARG A 115 4.78 -7.43 10.99
N ALA A 116 5.07 -7.82 12.24
CA ALA A 116 6.28 -7.35 12.92
C ALA A 116 7.56 -7.76 12.18
N GLN A 117 7.63 -9.02 11.72
CA GLN A 117 8.78 -9.51 10.96
C GLN A 117 8.92 -8.81 9.60
N LEU A 118 7.80 -8.57 8.90
CA LEU A 118 7.82 -7.83 7.64
C LEU A 118 8.33 -6.40 7.85
N LEU A 119 7.80 -5.69 8.84
CA LEU A 119 8.21 -4.31 9.13
C LEU A 119 9.66 -4.21 9.57
N GLN A 120 10.17 -5.21 10.33
CA GLN A 120 11.59 -5.27 10.69
C GLN A 120 12.47 -5.43 9.44
N ARG A 121 12.12 -6.34 8.51
CA ARG A 121 12.88 -6.49 7.25
C ARG A 121 12.86 -5.24 6.38
N ILE A 122 11.71 -4.55 6.34
CA ILE A 122 11.63 -3.26 5.66
C ILE A 122 12.61 -2.27 6.29
N PHE A 123 12.56 -2.14 7.62
CA PHE A 123 13.45 -1.22 8.34
C PHE A 123 14.94 -1.54 8.11
N ASP A 124 15.31 -2.82 8.18
CA ASP A 124 16.70 -3.27 7.99
C ASP A 124 17.21 -3.04 6.55
N GLY A 125 16.31 -3.06 5.56
CA GLY A 125 16.63 -2.84 4.15
C GLY A 125 16.62 -1.37 3.70
N MET A 126 16.20 -0.46 4.58
CA MET A 126 16.09 0.97 4.25
C MET A 126 17.40 1.72 4.40
N ASN A 127 17.60 2.70 3.54
CA ASN A 127 18.69 3.66 3.68
C ASN A 127 18.45 4.63 4.84
N PRO A 128 19.51 5.16 5.47
CA PRO A 128 19.39 6.21 6.48
C PRO A 128 18.62 7.43 5.95
N GLY A 129 17.54 7.79 6.64
CA GLY A 129 16.64 8.89 6.25
C GLY A 129 15.61 8.52 5.20
N GLY A 130 15.51 7.25 4.82
CA GLY A 130 14.42 6.71 4.02
C GLY A 130 13.08 6.74 4.74
N ALA A 131 11.99 6.50 4.03
CA ALA A 131 10.64 6.52 4.57
C ALA A 131 9.81 5.30 4.20
N LEU A 132 9.12 4.73 5.19
CA LEU A 132 8.01 3.81 4.96
C LEU A 132 6.71 4.63 4.90
N ILE A 133 5.98 4.51 3.80
CA ILE A 133 4.66 5.10 3.61
C ILE A 133 3.61 4.01 3.78
N LEU A 134 2.87 4.07 4.88
CA LEU A 134 1.84 3.10 5.20
C LEU A 134 0.46 3.75 5.08
N VAL A 135 -0.36 3.22 4.18
CA VAL A 135 -1.77 3.61 4.01
C VAL A 135 -2.65 2.41 4.31
N GLU A 136 -3.52 2.53 5.30
CA GLU A 136 -4.34 1.43 5.79
C GLU A 136 -5.76 1.87 6.14
N LYS A 137 -6.70 0.94 6.03
CA LYS A 137 -7.96 1.06 6.75
C LYS A 137 -7.69 0.84 8.24
N ILE A 138 -8.16 1.75 9.07
CA ILE A 138 -8.02 1.66 10.53
C ILE A 138 -9.34 1.39 11.23
N LEU A 139 -9.27 0.79 12.41
CA LEU A 139 -10.35 0.77 13.38
C LEU A 139 -10.29 2.03 14.24
N ALA A 140 -11.45 2.55 14.64
CA ALA A 140 -11.48 3.58 15.67
C ALA A 140 -11.06 3.02 17.03
N GLU A 141 -10.48 3.86 17.87
CA GLU A 141 -10.09 3.49 19.24
C GLU A 141 -11.32 3.14 20.08
N ASP A 142 -12.40 3.88 19.92
CA ASP A 142 -13.67 3.68 20.63
C ASP A 142 -14.66 2.86 19.78
N THR A 143 -15.42 1.98 20.46
CA THR A 143 -16.38 1.07 19.80
C THR A 143 -17.59 1.78 19.21
N HIS A 144 -18.06 2.89 19.80
CA HIS A 144 -19.18 3.67 19.26
C HIS A 144 -18.77 4.35 17.97
N PHE A 145 -17.63 5.06 17.97
CA PHE A 145 -17.07 5.66 16.75
C PHE A 145 -16.79 4.62 15.66
N ASN A 146 -16.35 3.43 16.05
CA ASN A 146 -16.11 2.37 15.05
C ASN A 146 -17.40 1.94 14.33
N ARG A 147 -18.54 1.88 15.04
CA ARG A 147 -19.85 1.61 14.43
C ARG A 147 -20.28 2.73 13.50
N ASP A 148 -20.07 3.98 13.91
CA ASP A 148 -20.39 5.14 13.08
C ASP A 148 -19.54 5.15 11.79
N PHE A 149 -18.23 4.89 11.90
CA PHE A 149 -17.35 4.79 10.74
C PHE A 149 -17.78 3.68 9.77
N ILE A 150 -18.20 2.52 10.27
CA ILE A 150 -18.73 1.43 9.44
C ILE A 150 -20.00 1.90 8.72
N THR A 151 -20.90 2.58 9.41
CA THR A 151 -22.15 3.11 8.84
C THR A 151 -21.87 4.14 7.75
N TYR A 152 -21.01 5.12 8.02
CA TYR A 152 -20.62 6.14 7.05
C TYR A 152 -19.87 5.55 5.87
N TYR A 153 -19.04 4.53 6.07
CA TYR A 153 -18.34 3.84 5.00
C TYR A 153 -19.32 3.09 4.07
N TYR A 154 -20.33 2.44 4.59
CA TYR A 154 -21.37 1.84 3.75
C TYR A 154 -22.19 2.88 3.01
N ASN A 155 -22.53 4.00 3.66
CA ASN A 155 -23.18 5.12 2.99
C ASN A 155 -22.31 5.72 1.88
N TYR A 156 -21.00 5.81 2.08
CA TYR A 156 -20.06 6.22 1.04
C TYR A 156 -20.10 5.27 -0.16
N LYS A 157 -20.04 3.96 0.04
CA LYS A 157 -20.15 2.97 -1.02
C LYS A 157 -21.45 3.10 -1.80
N ARG A 158 -22.60 3.24 -1.12
CA ARG A 158 -23.89 3.44 -1.76
C ARG A 158 -23.91 4.68 -2.66
N ARG A 159 -23.36 5.80 -2.18
CA ARG A 159 -23.22 7.01 -2.99
C ARG A 159 -22.31 6.83 -4.21
N ASN A 160 -21.41 5.87 -4.17
CA ASN A 160 -20.52 5.50 -5.29
C ASN A 160 -21.04 4.28 -6.06
N ASN A 161 -22.36 4.14 -6.13
CA ASN A 161 -23.06 3.14 -6.95
C ASN A 161 -22.74 1.66 -6.59
N TYR A 162 -22.45 1.36 -5.32
CA TYR A 162 -22.47 0.00 -4.84
C TYR A 162 -23.88 -0.42 -4.48
N SER A 163 -24.33 -1.56 -5.00
CA SER A 163 -25.54 -2.21 -4.55
C SER A 163 -25.37 -2.87 -3.18
N GLU A 164 -26.48 -3.14 -2.47
CA GLU A 164 -26.44 -3.86 -1.19
C GLU A 164 -25.84 -5.26 -1.36
N LEU A 165 -26.09 -5.90 -2.50
CA LEU A 165 -25.53 -7.22 -2.81
C LEU A 165 -23.99 -7.16 -2.94
N GLU A 166 -23.44 -6.17 -3.69
CA GLU A 166 -22.00 -5.98 -3.81
C GLU A 166 -21.34 -5.68 -2.47
N ILE A 167 -22.00 -4.87 -1.61
CA ILE A 167 -21.53 -4.57 -0.26
C ILE A 167 -21.47 -5.85 0.59
N SER A 168 -22.52 -6.68 0.55
CA SER A 168 -22.59 -7.93 1.29
C SER A 168 -21.53 -8.92 0.83
N GLN A 169 -21.44 -9.16 -0.48
CA GLN A 169 -20.46 -10.07 -1.07
C GLN A 169 -19.03 -9.69 -0.73
N LYS A 170 -18.72 -8.38 -0.81
CA LYS A 170 -17.39 -7.89 -0.42
C LYS A 170 -17.10 -8.03 1.06
N ARG A 171 -18.10 -7.81 1.91
CA ARG A 171 -17.94 -8.01 3.34
C ARG A 171 -17.60 -9.47 3.65
N GLU A 172 -18.32 -10.42 3.05
CA GLU A 172 -18.08 -11.85 3.22
C GLU A 172 -16.71 -12.26 2.67
N ALA A 173 -16.35 -11.81 1.47
CA ALA A 173 -15.05 -12.11 0.85
C ALA A 173 -13.85 -11.58 1.64
N LEU A 174 -14.02 -10.48 2.38
CA LEU A 174 -12.95 -9.85 3.17
C LEU A 174 -12.98 -10.26 4.64
N GLU A 175 -13.98 -11.02 5.07
CA GLU A 175 -14.07 -11.52 6.43
C GLU A 175 -12.87 -12.44 6.73
N ASN A 176 -12.16 -12.18 7.82
CA ASN A 176 -10.91 -12.86 8.21
C ASN A 176 -9.75 -12.79 7.19
N VAL A 177 -9.91 -12.05 6.09
CA VAL A 177 -8.86 -11.78 5.09
C VAL A 177 -8.27 -10.39 5.32
N LEU A 178 -9.13 -9.37 5.41
CA LEU A 178 -8.73 -8.02 5.72
C LEU A 178 -8.86 -7.80 7.24
N ILE A 179 -7.71 -7.61 7.91
CA ILE A 179 -7.63 -7.46 9.37
C ILE A 179 -7.07 -6.06 9.68
N PRO A 180 -7.94 -5.02 9.80
CA PRO A 180 -7.47 -3.68 10.12
C PRO A 180 -7.04 -3.59 11.57
N TYR A 181 -6.04 -2.76 11.84
CA TYR A 181 -5.60 -2.40 13.18
C TYR A 181 -6.10 -1.00 13.55
N LYS A 182 -6.08 -0.69 14.84
CA LYS A 182 -6.19 0.68 15.33
C LYS A 182 -4.95 1.48 14.97
N LEU A 183 -5.06 2.80 14.94
CA LEU A 183 -3.91 3.66 14.70
C LEU A 183 -2.81 3.45 15.76
N SER A 184 -3.20 3.28 17.02
CA SER A 184 -2.28 2.98 18.12
C SER A 184 -1.54 1.66 17.93
N GLU A 185 -2.20 0.60 17.44
CA GLU A 185 -1.58 -0.69 17.17
C GLU A 185 -0.58 -0.60 16.01
N ASN A 186 -0.95 0.04 14.90
CA ASN A 186 -0.02 0.27 13.78
C ASN A 186 1.19 1.11 14.21
N THR A 187 0.98 2.18 14.97
CA THR A 187 2.06 2.99 15.51
C THR A 187 2.98 2.17 16.44
N GLY A 188 2.39 1.31 17.26
CA GLY A 188 3.15 0.44 18.17
C GLY A 188 4.07 -0.53 17.44
N ILE A 189 3.55 -1.25 16.43
CA ILE A 189 4.38 -2.20 15.66
C ILE A 189 5.45 -1.50 14.82
N LEU A 190 5.17 -0.31 14.27
CA LEU A 190 6.17 0.50 13.56
C LEU A 190 7.31 0.92 14.47
N LYS A 191 7.00 1.46 15.66
CA LYS A 191 8.01 1.84 16.65
C LYS A 191 8.84 0.63 17.10
N SER A 192 8.20 -0.52 17.29
CA SER A 192 8.91 -1.76 17.68
C SER A 192 9.87 -2.25 16.60
N ALA A 193 9.60 -1.98 15.33
CA ALA A 193 10.49 -2.28 14.20
C ALA A 193 11.62 -1.24 14.02
N GLY A 194 11.64 -0.14 14.78
CA GLY A 194 12.70 0.89 14.75
C GLY A 194 12.31 2.20 14.05
N PHE A 195 11.11 2.34 13.51
CA PHE A 195 10.66 3.60 12.92
C PHE A 195 10.42 4.67 14.00
N ALA A 196 11.00 5.85 13.82
CA ALA A 196 10.99 6.91 14.84
C ALA A 196 9.68 7.72 14.87
N HIS A 197 9.03 7.88 13.73
CA HIS A 197 7.83 8.71 13.52
C HIS A 197 6.83 8.03 12.61
#